data_e1762ebebabd527329d26df09b7f070d
#
_entry.id   e1762ebebabd527329d26df09b7f070d
#
_cell.length_a   1.000
_cell.length_b   1.000
_cell.length_c   1.000
_cell.angle_alpha   90.00
_cell.angle_beta   90.00
_cell.angle_gamma   90.00
#
_symmetry.space_group_name_H-M   'P 1'
#
loop_
_entity.id
_entity.type
_entity.pdbx_description
1 polymer ?
#
loop_
_entity_poly.entity_id
_entity_poly.type
_entity_poly.pdbx_seq_one_letter_code
_entity_poly.pdbx_strand_id
1 'polypeptide(L)'
;DMGADILLLDDGFQHLQIRRDVNLVLFNTDRLAGNSRVFPGGDLREPVVALHRATCFVMTGVRTDNRERAEKFAALLQSRFPAIPVVLTGYGVQGLVRLGQQGELVAEADTLQEQGSWFGFAGIAHPQSFEQTLQEQGVALAGFAALDDHQHYSADLLAQLSQ
;
A
#
# COMPACT_ATOMS: atom_id res chain seq x y z
N ASP A 1 -19.37 13.08 -22.81
CA ASP A 1 -18.29 13.93 -22.30
C ASP A 1 -18.50 14.14 -20.79
N MET A 2 -17.63 13.55 -19.96
CA MET A 2 -17.75 13.63 -18.49
C MET A 2 -16.92 14.79 -17.90
N GLY A 3 -16.30 15.62 -18.74
CA GLY A 3 -15.46 16.74 -18.29
C GLY A 3 -14.23 16.32 -17.49
N ALA A 4 -13.77 15.09 -17.66
CA ALA A 4 -12.58 14.59 -16.96
C ALA A 4 -11.31 14.98 -17.74
N ASP A 5 -10.35 15.58 -17.07
CA ASP A 5 -9.03 15.93 -17.61
C ASP A 5 -8.04 14.75 -17.57
N ILE A 6 -8.23 13.84 -16.60
CA ILE A 6 -7.39 12.67 -16.38
C ILE A 6 -8.27 11.44 -16.24
N LEU A 7 -7.88 10.36 -16.92
CA LEU A 7 -8.49 9.04 -16.79
C LEU A 7 -7.48 8.06 -16.19
N LEU A 8 -7.83 7.46 -15.06
CA LEU A 8 -7.04 6.39 -14.45
C LEU A 8 -7.60 5.03 -14.84
N LEU A 9 -6.73 4.15 -15.33
CA LEU A 9 -7.07 2.79 -15.69
C LEU A 9 -6.44 1.83 -14.68
N ASP A 10 -7.27 1.23 -13.82
CA ASP A 10 -6.82 0.22 -12.87
C ASP A 10 -6.60 -1.13 -13.57
N ASP A 11 -5.50 -1.81 -13.21
CA ASP A 11 -5.04 -3.09 -13.79
C ASP A 11 -4.98 -3.08 -15.33
N GLY A 12 -4.64 -1.93 -15.91
CA GLY A 12 -4.75 -1.67 -17.33
C GLY A 12 -3.55 -2.07 -18.19
N PHE A 13 -2.47 -2.65 -17.61
CA PHE A 13 -1.21 -2.86 -18.33
C PHE A 13 -1.35 -3.78 -19.55
N GLN A 14 -2.23 -4.79 -19.50
CA GLN A 14 -2.50 -5.74 -20.57
C GLN A 14 -3.44 -5.20 -21.67
N HIS A 15 -4.13 -4.08 -21.44
CA HIS A 15 -5.09 -3.51 -22.40
C HIS A 15 -4.38 -2.72 -23.49
N LEU A 16 -3.75 -3.40 -24.46
CA LEU A 16 -2.92 -2.79 -25.51
C LEU A 16 -3.69 -1.89 -26.49
N GLN A 17 -5.01 -2.04 -26.56
CA GLN A 17 -5.87 -1.24 -27.46
C GLN A 17 -6.10 0.20 -26.95
N ILE A 18 -5.84 0.46 -25.68
CA ILE A 18 -6.02 1.78 -25.07
C ILE A 18 -4.67 2.49 -25.05
N ARG A 19 -4.58 3.62 -25.77
CA ARG A 19 -3.40 4.49 -25.67
C ARG A 19 -3.30 5.09 -24.26
N ARG A 20 -2.09 5.10 -23.71
CA ARG A 20 -1.78 5.67 -22.40
C ARG A 20 -0.59 6.60 -22.53
N ASP A 21 -0.67 7.76 -21.90
CA ASP A 21 0.43 8.72 -21.86
C ASP A 21 1.39 8.35 -20.72
N VAL A 22 0.84 7.82 -19.62
CA VAL A 22 1.59 7.30 -18.47
C VAL A 22 1.20 5.85 -18.22
N ASN A 23 2.18 4.98 -18.05
CA ASN A 23 2.00 3.56 -17.83
C ASN A 23 2.88 3.12 -16.65
N LEU A 24 2.29 3.12 -15.44
CA LEU A 24 2.98 2.77 -14.20
C LEU A 24 2.93 1.26 -13.97
N VAL A 25 4.07 0.68 -13.64
CA VAL A 25 4.13 -0.71 -13.17
C VAL A 25 4.54 -0.73 -11.71
N LEU A 26 3.65 -1.25 -10.87
CA LEU A 26 3.82 -1.31 -9.43
C LEU A 26 4.42 -2.65 -9.01
N PHE A 27 5.46 -2.59 -8.19
CA PHE A 27 6.07 -3.75 -7.54
C PHE A 27 5.90 -3.62 -6.02
N ASN A 28 5.11 -4.50 -5.42
CA ASN A 28 5.05 -4.59 -3.97
C ASN A 28 6.40 -5.09 -3.44
N THR A 29 7.01 -4.35 -2.50
CA THR A 29 8.38 -4.64 -2.00
C THR A 29 8.50 -6.01 -1.32
N ASP A 30 7.42 -6.51 -0.72
CA ASP A 30 7.44 -7.81 -0.06
C ASP A 30 7.37 -8.99 -1.04
N ARG A 31 6.80 -8.78 -2.24
CA ARG A 31 6.66 -9.80 -3.29
C ARG A 31 7.63 -9.63 -4.45
N LEU A 32 7.93 -8.39 -4.83
CA LEU A 32 8.72 -8.00 -6.01
C LEU A 32 8.14 -8.61 -7.30
N ALA A 33 8.98 -9.28 -8.10
CA ALA A 33 8.56 -10.00 -9.30
C ALA A 33 8.33 -11.50 -9.05
N GLY A 34 8.21 -11.92 -7.78
CA GLY A 34 8.08 -13.33 -7.42
C GLY A 34 9.19 -14.18 -8.03
N ASN A 35 8.82 -15.28 -8.68
CA ASN A 35 9.77 -16.14 -9.41
C ASN A 35 10.05 -15.67 -10.86
N SER A 36 9.56 -14.50 -11.25
CA SER A 36 9.68 -13.90 -12.59
C SER A 36 9.12 -14.77 -13.73
N ARG A 37 8.21 -15.69 -13.42
CA ARG A 37 7.51 -16.53 -14.41
C ARG A 37 6.07 -16.05 -14.59
N VAL A 38 5.56 -16.29 -15.80
CA VAL A 38 4.16 -15.98 -16.15
C VAL A 38 3.23 -17.08 -15.62
N PHE A 39 2.03 -16.68 -15.24
CA PHE A 39 0.97 -17.63 -14.88
C PHE A 39 0.79 -18.75 -15.96
N PRO A 40 0.59 -20.02 -15.59
CA PRO A 40 0.43 -20.55 -14.23
C PRO A 40 1.74 -20.89 -13.51
N GLY A 41 2.89 -20.66 -14.09
CA GLY A 41 4.20 -20.99 -13.51
C GLY A 41 4.71 -19.95 -12.50
N GLY A 42 4.05 -18.82 -12.36
CA GLY A 42 4.38 -17.73 -11.44
C GLY A 42 3.31 -16.65 -11.42
N ASP A 43 3.63 -15.54 -10.75
CA ASP A 43 2.69 -14.46 -10.44
C ASP A 43 2.58 -13.40 -11.55
N LEU A 44 3.47 -13.42 -12.54
CA LEU A 44 3.44 -12.43 -13.59
C LEU A 44 2.31 -12.71 -14.59
N ARG A 45 1.60 -11.68 -14.99
CA ARG A 45 0.55 -11.75 -16.03
C ARG A 45 1.14 -11.74 -17.45
N GLU A 46 2.31 -11.12 -17.61
CA GLU A 46 3.03 -11.03 -18.88
C GLU A 46 4.52 -11.29 -18.68
N PRO A 47 5.24 -11.70 -19.74
CA PRO A 47 6.69 -11.87 -19.67
C PRO A 47 7.41 -10.56 -19.28
N VAL A 48 8.57 -10.68 -18.61
CA VAL A 48 9.38 -9.54 -18.16
C VAL A 48 9.70 -8.56 -19.29
N VAL A 49 9.80 -9.03 -20.55
CA VAL A 49 10.03 -8.18 -21.71
C VAL A 49 8.90 -7.15 -21.91
N ALA A 50 7.69 -7.44 -21.47
CA ALA A 50 6.58 -6.49 -21.56
C ALA A 50 6.80 -5.20 -20.75
N LEU A 51 7.69 -5.23 -19.76
CA LEU A 51 8.05 -4.07 -18.92
C LEU A 51 8.65 -2.91 -19.72
N HIS A 52 9.13 -3.14 -20.95
CA HIS A 52 9.56 -2.04 -21.85
C HIS A 52 8.44 -1.05 -22.22
N ARG A 53 7.18 -1.41 -21.99
CA ARG A 53 6.03 -0.51 -22.21
C ARG A 53 5.77 0.43 -21.04
N ALA A 54 6.42 0.20 -19.89
CA ALA A 54 6.27 1.08 -18.75
C ALA A 54 6.92 2.45 -19.00
N THR A 55 6.34 3.48 -18.41
CA THR A 55 6.94 4.82 -18.36
C THR A 55 7.59 5.09 -17.00
N CYS A 56 7.22 4.33 -15.97
CA CYS A 56 7.83 4.38 -14.65
C CYS A 56 7.58 3.07 -13.89
N PHE A 57 8.55 2.65 -13.11
CA PHE A 57 8.41 1.59 -12.12
C PHE A 57 8.22 2.21 -10.74
N VAL A 58 7.24 1.71 -9.99
CA VAL A 58 6.93 2.20 -8.65
C VAL A 58 7.08 1.04 -7.66
N MET A 59 8.06 1.14 -6.77
CA MET A 59 8.18 0.24 -5.64
C MET A 59 7.21 0.69 -4.55
N THR A 60 6.24 -0.15 -4.18
CA THR A 60 5.24 0.17 -3.17
C THR A 60 5.50 -0.58 -1.86
N GLY A 61 5.01 -0.05 -0.75
CA GLY A 61 5.16 -0.65 0.57
C GLY A 61 6.60 -0.68 1.08
N VAL A 62 7.41 0.32 0.69
CA VAL A 62 8.77 0.46 1.21
C VAL A 62 8.70 0.94 2.66
N ARG A 63 9.35 0.19 3.56
CA ARG A 63 9.47 0.44 4.99
C ARG A 63 10.93 0.36 5.39
N THR A 64 11.24 0.70 6.62
CA THR A 64 12.61 0.66 7.15
C THR A 64 13.23 -0.75 7.07
N ASP A 65 12.44 -1.78 7.39
CA ASP A 65 12.88 -3.17 7.42
C ASP A 65 13.14 -3.81 6.04
N ASN A 66 12.46 -3.33 5.00
CA ASN A 66 12.58 -3.88 3.64
C ASN A 66 13.25 -2.92 2.64
N ARG A 67 13.71 -1.75 3.08
CA ARG A 67 14.26 -0.69 2.22
C ARG A 67 15.45 -1.17 1.40
N GLU A 68 16.39 -1.86 2.01
CA GLU A 68 17.58 -2.40 1.32
C GLU A 68 17.18 -3.35 0.17
N ARG A 69 16.16 -4.16 0.42
CA ARG A 69 15.61 -5.07 -0.61
C ARG A 69 14.98 -4.30 -1.77
N ALA A 70 14.22 -3.24 -1.46
CA ALA A 70 13.61 -2.37 -2.46
C ALA A 70 14.69 -1.69 -3.32
N GLU A 71 15.73 -1.14 -2.70
CA GLU A 71 16.84 -0.46 -3.38
C GLU A 71 17.62 -1.40 -4.29
N LYS A 72 17.91 -2.63 -3.83
CA LYS A 72 18.56 -3.67 -4.67
C LYS A 72 17.72 -4.03 -5.90
N PHE A 73 16.41 -4.17 -5.72
CA PHE A 73 15.52 -4.49 -6.84
C PHE A 73 15.35 -3.29 -7.78
N ALA A 74 15.26 -2.07 -7.24
CA ALA A 74 15.23 -0.84 -8.04
C ALA A 74 16.51 -0.68 -8.89
N ALA A 75 17.68 -0.96 -8.33
CA ALA A 75 18.95 -0.95 -9.06
C ALA A 75 18.98 -2.01 -10.18
N LEU A 76 18.41 -3.19 -9.95
CA LEU A 76 18.27 -4.23 -10.97
C LEU A 76 17.35 -3.77 -12.11
N LEU A 77 16.20 -3.17 -11.78
CA LEU A 77 15.28 -2.61 -12.79
C LEU A 77 15.96 -1.49 -13.60
N GLN A 78 16.64 -0.57 -12.92
CA GLN A 78 17.35 0.54 -13.56
C GLN A 78 18.47 0.04 -14.48
N SER A 79 19.19 -1.00 -14.09
CA SER A 79 20.23 -1.62 -14.93
C SER A 79 19.64 -2.28 -16.18
N ARG A 80 18.48 -2.91 -16.05
CA ARG A 80 17.85 -3.66 -17.16
C ARG A 80 17.00 -2.75 -18.08
N PHE A 81 16.47 -1.67 -17.52
CA PHE A 81 15.60 -0.71 -18.20
C PHE A 81 16.07 0.73 -17.93
N PRO A 82 17.26 1.13 -18.44
CA PRO A 82 17.90 2.39 -18.05
C PRO A 82 17.11 3.65 -18.41
N ALA A 83 16.22 3.58 -19.39
CA ALA A 83 15.36 4.69 -19.82
C ALA A 83 14.10 4.85 -18.95
N ILE A 84 13.79 3.90 -18.06
CA ILE A 84 12.57 3.90 -17.28
C ILE A 84 12.92 4.24 -15.82
N PRO A 85 12.44 5.38 -15.28
CA PRO A 85 12.71 5.75 -13.89
C PRO A 85 12.10 4.76 -12.92
N VAL A 86 12.73 4.61 -11.75
CA VAL A 86 12.24 3.81 -10.63
C VAL A 86 12.02 4.73 -9.44
N VAL A 87 10.83 4.68 -8.85
CA VAL A 87 10.44 5.47 -7.68
C VAL A 87 10.12 4.53 -6.52
N LEU A 88 10.63 4.84 -5.33
CA LEU A 88 10.33 4.12 -4.11
C LEU A 88 9.25 4.88 -3.33
N THR A 89 8.17 4.20 -2.96
CA THR A 89 7.05 4.76 -2.22
C THR A 89 6.70 3.90 -1.01
N GLY A 90 6.33 4.56 0.07
CA GLY A 90 5.84 3.92 1.29
C GLY A 90 4.58 4.60 1.80
N TYR A 91 4.00 4.02 2.82
CA TYR A 91 2.90 4.65 3.54
C TYR A 91 3.45 5.54 4.64
N GLY A 92 2.88 6.73 4.78
CA GLY A 92 3.17 7.66 5.86
C GLY A 92 1.89 8.06 6.57
N VAL A 93 1.94 8.13 7.89
CA VAL A 93 0.84 8.70 8.67
C VAL A 93 0.90 10.22 8.50
N GLN A 94 -0.16 10.82 7.99
CA GLN A 94 -0.27 12.27 7.83
C GLN A 94 -0.88 12.96 9.06
N GLY A 95 -1.64 12.22 9.85
CA GLY A 95 -2.29 12.72 11.06
C GLY A 95 -3.25 11.69 11.64
N LEU A 96 -3.72 12.00 12.82
CA LEU A 96 -4.78 11.26 13.50
C LEU A 96 -6.03 12.11 13.49
N VAL A 97 -7.15 11.44 13.33
CA VAL A 97 -8.46 12.07 13.45
C VAL A 97 -9.27 11.35 14.52
N ARG A 98 -9.94 12.11 15.36
CA ARG A 98 -10.90 11.58 16.31
C ARG A 98 -12.28 11.58 15.66
N LEU A 99 -12.92 10.42 15.65
CA LEU A 99 -14.30 10.28 15.21
C LEU A 99 -15.23 10.42 16.41
N GLY A 100 -16.33 11.18 16.26
CA GLY A 100 -17.43 11.24 17.20
C GLY A 100 -18.34 10.01 17.09
N GLN A 101 -19.36 9.94 17.95
CA GLN A 101 -20.25 8.78 18.05
C GLN A 101 -21.06 8.50 16.76
N GLN A 102 -21.23 9.49 15.90
CA GLN A 102 -21.92 9.36 14.61
C GLN A 102 -20.96 9.26 13.42
N GLY A 103 -19.65 9.10 13.68
CA GLY A 103 -18.62 8.99 12.66
C GLY A 103 -18.17 10.33 12.08
N GLU A 104 -18.60 11.46 12.65
CA GLU A 104 -18.16 12.81 12.28
C GLU A 104 -16.72 13.03 12.75
N LEU A 105 -15.95 13.81 11.98
CA LEU A 105 -14.61 14.25 12.37
C LEU A 105 -14.72 15.29 13.49
N VAL A 106 -14.25 14.96 14.69
CA VAL A 106 -14.38 15.83 15.88
C VAL A 106 -13.13 16.69 16.09
N ALA A 107 -11.95 16.17 15.81
CA ALA A 107 -10.70 16.89 15.94
C ALA A 107 -9.57 16.20 15.16
N GLU A 108 -8.60 16.99 14.71
CA GLU A 108 -7.27 16.49 14.37
C GLU A 108 -6.52 16.31 15.70
N ALA A 109 -5.98 15.13 15.94
CA ALA A 109 -5.13 14.91 17.10
C ALA A 109 -3.69 15.24 16.72
N ASP A 110 -3.12 16.26 17.32
CA ASP A 110 -1.78 16.75 17.02
C ASP A 110 -0.67 15.74 17.36
N THR A 111 -0.91 14.78 18.22
CA THR A 111 0.07 13.76 18.57
C THR A 111 -0.55 12.42 18.98
N LEU A 112 0.03 11.32 18.47
CA LEU A 112 -0.15 9.96 19.00
C LEU A 112 0.47 9.74 20.37
N GLN A 113 1.21 10.72 20.86
CA GLN A 113 1.98 10.66 22.11
C GLN A 113 1.18 11.04 23.36
N GLU A 114 -0.11 11.36 23.23
CA GLU A 114 -0.96 11.54 24.39
C GLU A 114 -1.02 10.23 25.18
N GLN A 115 -0.63 10.34 26.45
CA GLN A 115 -0.46 9.31 27.43
C GLN A 115 -1.65 8.32 27.45
N GLY A 116 -1.43 7.13 26.94
CA GLY A 116 -2.42 6.08 26.96
C GLY A 116 -1.93 4.81 26.28
N SER A 117 -2.49 3.71 26.68
CA SER A 117 -2.33 2.44 25.99
C SER A 117 -3.41 2.34 24.91
N TRP A 118 -3.00 2.18 23.67
CA TRP A 118 -3.91 2.14 22.53
C TRP A 118 -4.21 0.69 22.15
N PHE A 119 -5.45 0.41 21.78
CA PHE A 119 -5.81 -0.84 21.13
C PHE A 119 -6.06 -0.57 19.65
N GLY A 120 -5.26 -1.23 18.78
CA GLY A 120 -5.39 -1.10 17.33
C GLY A 120 -6.26 -2.21 16.74
N PHE A 121 -6.96 -1.92 15.66
CA PHE A 121 -7.60 -2.95 14.85
C PHE A 121 -7.66 -2.53 13.38
N ALA A 122 -7.65 -3.50 12.47
CA ALA A 122 -7.77 -3.24 11.04
C ALA A 122 -8.39 -4.42 10.30
N GLY A 123 -9.35 -4.12 9.40
CA GLY A 123 -9.95 -5.06 8.45
C GLY A 123 -9.49 -4.73 7.02
N ILE A 124 -8.21 -4.95 6.75
CA ILE A 124 -7.55 -4.72 5.47
C ILE A 124 -6.74 -5.95 5.07
N ALA A 125 -6.37 -6.07 3.81
CA ALA A 125 -5.64 -7.22 3.28
C ALA A 125 -4.32 -7.55 4.02
N HIS A 126 -3.66 -6.54 4.60
CA HIS A 126 -2.39 -6.69 5.34
C HIS A 126 -2.43 -5.92 6.67
N PRO A 127 -3.19 -6.37 7.68
CA PRO A 127 -3.36 -5.65 8.94
C PRO A 127 -2.06 -5.50 9.73
N GLN A 128 -1.13 -6.43 9.62
CA GLN A 128 0.19 -6.36 10.27
C GLN A 128 1.02 -5.17 9.76
N SER A 129 0.86 -4.78 8.51
CA SER A 129 1.54 -3.57 7.98
C SER A 129 1.03 -2.29 8.64
N PHE A 130 -0.25 -2.24 8.99
CA PHE A 130 -0.82 -1.12 9.74
C PHE A 130 -0.34 -1.10 11.19
N GLU A 131 -0.32 -2.25 11.87
CA GLU A 131 0.24 -2.38 13.21
C GLU A 131 1.69 -1.89 13.25
N GLN A 132 2.52 -2.33 12.31
CA GLN A 132 3.91 -1.89 12.21
C GLN A 132 4.02 -0.38 11.97
N THR A 133 3.16 0.19 11.11
CA THR A 133 3.12 1.63 10.88
C THR A 133 2.84 2.40 12.17
N LEU A 134 1.89 1.94 13.01
CA LEU A 134 1.61 2.55 14.30
C LEU A 134 2.81 2.49 15.25
N GLN A 135 3.46 1.33 15.32
CA GLN A 135 4.66 1.13 16.14
C GLN A 135 5.83 2.04 15.69
N GLU A 136 6.05 2.17 14.38
CA GLU A 136 7.08 3.07 13.82
C GLU A 136 6.79 4.55 14.13
N GLN A 137 5.52 4.91 14.33
CA GLN A 137 5.12 6.25 14.79
C GLN A 137 5.19 6.43 16.32
N GLY A 138 5.67 5.42 17.04
CA GLY A 138 5.82 5.49 18.49
C GLY A 138 4.52 5.28 19.29
N VAL A 139 3.50 4.71 18.65
CA VAL A 139 2.24 4.37 19.33
C VAL A 139 2.43 3.19 20.25
N ALA A 140 2.19 3.38 21.55
CA ALA A 140 2.20 2.30 22.52
C ALA A 140 0.91 1.48 22.39
N LEU A 141 0.97 0.37 21.65
CA LEU A 141 -0.16 -0.55 21.51
C LEU A 141 -0.23 -1.52 22.68
N ALA A 142 -1.37 -1.56 23.39
CA ALA A 142 -1.70 -2.60 24.37
C ALA A 142 -2.12 -3.91 23.72
N GLY A 143 -2.63 -3.83 22.49
CA GLY A 143 -3.03 -4.97 21.69
C GLY A 143 -3.42 -4.55 20.28
N PHE A 144 -3.54 -5.56 19.40
CA PHE A 144 -3.95 -5.36 18.03
C PHE A 144 -4.86 -6.51 17.56
N ALA A 145 -6.00 -6.19 16.95
CA ALA A 145 -6.89 -7.16 16.33
C ALA A 145 -6.82 -7.08 14.80
N ALA A 146 -6.32 -8.15 14.19
CA ALA A 146 -6.42 -8.33 12.74
C ALA A 146 -7.80 -8.89 12.41
N LEU A 147 -8.60 -8.13 11.67
CA LEU A 147 -9.93 -8.52 11.20
C LEU A 147 -9.87 -8.95 9.74
N ASP A 148 -10.93 -9.60 9.27
CA ASP A 148 -11.03 -10.01 7.87
C ASP A 148 -11.02 -8.80 6.93
N ASP A 149 -10.48 -8.98 5.74
CA ASP A 149 -10.42 -7.92 4.72
C ASP A 149 -11.83 -7.43 4.38
N HIS A 150 -12.02 -6.12 4.37
CA HIS A 150 -13.32 -5.45 4.22
C HIS A 150 -14.36 -5.81 5.30
N GLN A 151 -13.92 -6.26 6.50
CA GLN A 151 -14.81 -6.53 7.63
C GLN A 151 -15.68 -5.32 7.96
N HIS A 152 -16.98 -5.56 8.05
CA HIS A 152 -17.92 -4.53 8.50
C HIS A 152 -17.80 -4.31 10.01
N TYR A 153 -17.59 -3.07 10.43
CA TYR A 153 -17.47 -2.69 11.85
C TYR A 153 -18.86 -2.47 12.48
N SER A 154 -19.46 -3.54 12.99
CA SER A 154 -20.73 -3.44 13.73
C SER A 154 -20.51 -2.87 15.14
N ALA A 155 -21.55 -2.30 15.74
CA ALA A 155 -21.50 -1.81 17.10
C ALA A 155 -21.10 -2.90 18.11
N ASP A 156 -21.59 -4.13 17.90
CA ASP A 156 -21.27 -5.28 18.75
C ASP A 156 -19.77 -5.66 18.65
N LEU A 157 -19.21 -5.66 17.44
CA LEU A 157 -17.78 -5.90 17.22
C LEU A 157 -16.94 -4.83 17.94
N LEU A 158 -17.28 -3.56 17.75
CA LEU A 158 -16.56 -2.45 18.40
C LEU A 158 -16.65 -2.53 19.93
N ALA A 159 -17.81 -2.92 20.49
CA ALA A 159 -17.97 -3.15 21.92
C ALA A 159 -17.11 -4.32 22.45
N GLN A 160 -16.92 -5.37 21.66
CA GLN A 160 -16.03 -6.48 22.01
C GLN A 160 -14.55 -6.07 22.00
N LEU A 161 -14.14 -5.25 21.03
CA LEU A 161 -12.76 -4.75 20.91
C LEU A 161 -12.39 -3.72 21.99
N SER A 162 -13.39 -3.14 22.67
CA SER A 162 -13.18 -2.14 23.72
C SER A 162 -13.12 -2.73 25.15
N GLN A 163 -13.21 -4.06 25.32
CA GLN A 163 -13.10 -4.78 26.60
C GLN A 163 -11.68 -5.28 26.84
#